data_c86810f13d96aecd6a7e7c6373563abc
#
_entry.id   c86810f13d96aecd6a7e7c6373563abc
#
_cell.length_a   1.000
_cell.length_b   1.000
_cell.length_c   1.000
_cell.angle_alpha   90.00
_cell.angle_beta   90.00
_cell.angle_gamma   90.00
#
_symmetry.space_group_name_H-M   'P 1'
#
loop_
_entity.id
_entity.type
_entity.pdbx_description
1 polymer ?
#
loop_
_entity_poly.entity_id
_entity_poly.type
_entity_poly.pdbx_seq_one_letter_code
_entity_poly.pdbx_strand_id
1 'polypeptide(L)'
;GRILTAVPGDIAIHKTLQRVIDGRAQMFESGEGFDWATAEALAFGTLLREGHSVRLSGQDSGRGTFSQRHAVWHDQKSGVKYIPLTRVGPARFEVRDSPLSEFGVLGFEYGYSLADPKTLVLWEAQFGDFANGAQVIIDQFIAAGEAKWLRASGLVMLLPHGYEGQGPEHSSARLERYLSLCAEHNMQVAYC
;
A
#
# COMPACT_ATOMS: atom_id res chain seq x y z
N GLY A 1 0.30 9.94 -15.53
CA GLY A 1 -0.60 11.02 -15.07
C GLY A 1 -2.02 10.87 -15.58
N ARG A 2 -2.25 10.87 -16.88
CA ARG A 2 -3.62 10.92 -17.47
C ARG A 2 -4.60 9.90 -16.89
N ILE A 3 -4.20 8.65 -16.71
CA ILE A 3 -5.09 7.60 -16.18
C ILE A 3 -5.51 7.87 -14.73
N LEU A 4 -4.64 8.50 -13.95
CA LEU A 4 -4.88 8.81 -12.54
C LEU A 4 -5.76 10.07 -12.35
N THR A 5 -6.04 10.81 -13.43
CA THR A 5 -6.79 12.08 -13.39
C THR A 5 -7.99 12.11 -14.33
N ALA A 6 -8.14 11.12 -15.20
CA ALA A 6 -9.27 11.02 -16.11
C ALA A 6 -10.44 10.25 -15.48
N VAL A 7 -11.52 10.95 -15.16
CA VAL A 7 -12.77 10.36 -14.70
C VAL A 7 -13.56 9.90 -15.92
N PRO A 8 -13.92 8.61 -16.04
CA PRO A 8 -14.80 8.16 -17.11
C PRO A 8 -16.16 8.87 -17.06
N GLY A 9 -16.71 9.21 -18.22
CA GLY A 9 -17.96 9.99 -18.32
C GLY A 9 -19.22 9.31 -17.81
N ASP A 10 -19.16 8.00 -17.60
CA ASP A 10 -20.23 7.15 -17.08
C ASP A 10 -20.16 6.97 -15.53
N ILE A 11 -19.17 7.55 -14.88
CA ILE A 11 -18.98 7.44 -13.43
C ILE A 11 -19.21 8.79 -12.74
N ALA A 12 -20.12 8.83 -11.78
CA ALA A 12 -20.35 9.96 -10.92
C ALA A 12 -19.53 9.83 -9.64
N ILE A 13 -18.50 10.63 -9.46
CA ILE A 13 -17.63 10.59 -8.27
C ILE A 13 -18.06 11.60 -7.21
N HIS A 14 -17.69 11.33 -5.96
CA HIS A 14 -17.95 12.26 -4.86
C HIS A 14 -17.10 13.53 -4.99
N LYS A 15 -17.65 14.69 -4.63
CA LYS A 15 -16.98 16.01 -4.74
C LYS A 15 -15.62 16.08 -4.05
N THR A 16 -15.45 15.35 -2.94
CA THR A 16 -14.15 15.29 -2.24
C THR A 16 -13.11 14.55 -3.08
N LEU A 17 -13.50 13.44 -3.71
CA LEU A 17 -12.62 12.71 -4.62
C LEU A 17 -12.28 13.54 -5.85
N GLN A 18 -13.24 14.31 -6.39
CA GLN A 18 -12.98 15.22 -7.50
C GLN A 18 -11.85 16.20 -7.16
N ARG A 19 -11.88 16.82 -5.96
CA ARG A 19 -10.81 17.74 -5.52
C ARG A 19 -9.44 17.08 -5.45
N VAL A 20 -9.37 15.81 -4.99
CA VAL A 20 -8.11 15.05 -4.98
C VAL A 20 -7.60 14.82 -6.39
N ILE A 21 -8.48 14.45 -7.32
CA ILE A 21 -8.13 14.25 -8.73
C ILE A 21 -7.68 15.54 -9.39
N ASP A 22 -8.37 16.64 -9.14
CA ASP A 22 -8.00 17.97 -9.67
C ASP A 22 -6.63 18.41 -9.12
N GLY A 23 -6.36 18.19 -7.83
CA GLY A 23 -5.06 18.44 -7.22
C GLY A 23 -3.93 17.62 -7.88
N ARG A 24 -4.18 16.33 -8.15
CA ARG A 24 -3.22 15.50 -8.89
C ARG A 24 -3.00 16.00 -10.32
N ALA A 25 -4.05 16.45 -10.99
CA ALA A 25 -3.91 17.03 -12.33
C ALA A 25 -2.98 18.25 -12.30
N GLN A 26 -3.13 19.13 -11.31
CA GLN A 26 -2.26 20.30 -11.14
C GLN A 26 -0.79 19.90 -10.88
N MET A 27 -0.53 18.87 -10.04
CA MET A 27 0.82 18.34 -9.84
C MET A 27 1.46 17.86 -11.15
N PHE A 28 0.68 17.19 -12.02
CA PHE A 28 1.18 16.74 -13.32
C PHE A 28 1.37 17.86 -14.32
N GLU A 29 0.58 18.92 -14.26
CA GLU A 29 0.71 20.09 -15.14
C GLU A 29 1.91 20.95 -14.75
N SER A 30 2.09 21.21 -13.46
CA SER A 30 3.20 22.01 -12.94
C SER A 30 4.53 21.25 -12.90
N GLY A 31 4.49 19.94 -12.73
CA GLY A 31 5.68 19.11 -12.48
C GLY A 31 6.22 19.23 -11.05
N GLU A 32 5.48 19.86 -10.15
CA GLU A 32 5.91 20.15 -8.78
C GLU A 32 4.84 19.78 -7.76
N GLY A 33 5.25 19.73 -6.47
CA GLY A 33 4.35 19.56 -5.33
C GLY A 33 3.74 18.16 -5.21
N PHE A 34 4.39 17.13 -5.77
CA PHE A 34 3.91 15.75 -5.66
C PHE A 34 3.82 15.30 -4.21
N ASP A 35 2.63 14.87 -3.81
CA ASP A 35 2.42 14.22 -2.54
C ASP A 35 2.81 12.73 -2.59
N TRP A 36 2.96 12.11 -1.41
CA TRP A 36 3.34 10.70 -1.28
C TRP A 36 2.36 9.76 -1.97
N ALA A 37 1.05 10.03 -1.92
CA ALA A 37 0.04 9.19 -2.53
C ALA A 37 0.12 9.21 -4.07
N THR A 38 0.43 10.36 -4.63
CA THR A 38 0.64 10.51 -6.08
C THR A 38 1.95 9.86 -6.51
N ALA A 39 3.03 10.01 -5.72
CA ALA A 39 4.31 9.35 -5.97
C ALA A 39 4.17 7.81 -5.91
N GLU A 40 3.45 7.29 -4.92
CA GLU A 40 3.12 5.87 -4.81
C GLU A 40 2.36 5.36 -6.04
N ALA A 41 1.32 6.08 -6.46
CA ALA A 41 0.53 5.72 -7.63
C ALA A 41 1.36 5.73 -8.93
N LEU A 42 2.33 6.64 -9.06
CA LEU A 42 3.27 6.68 -10.18
C LEU A 42 4.23 5.49 -10.14
N ALA A 43 4.76 5.14 -8.97
CA ALA A 43 5.64 3.99 -8.79
C ALA A 43 4.91 2.69 -9.18
N PHE A 44 3.70 2.47 -8.67
CA PHE A 44 2.87 1.33 -9.07
C PHE A 44 2.58 1.33 -10.57
N GLY A 45 2.23 2.48 -11.13
CA GLY A 45 1.96 2.63 -12.56
C GLY A 45 3.17 2.30 -13.44
N THR A 46 4.38 2.61 -12.99
CA THR A 46 5.62 2.26 -13.70
C THR A 46 5.83 0.76 -13.72
N LEU A 47 5.72 0.10 -12.56
CA LEU A 47 5.83 -1.36 -12.45
C LEU A 47 4.81 -2.09 -13.33
N LEU A 48 3.56 -1.64 -13.29
CA LEU A 48 2.48 -2.24 -14.11
C LEU A 48 2.78 -2.14 -15.61
N ARG A 49 3.38 -1.05 -16.06
CA ARG A 49 3.78 -0.87 -17.46
C ARG A 49 4.95 -1.75 -17.85
N GLU A 50 5.85 -2.01 -16.92
CA GLU A 50 7.01 -2.90 -17.08
C GLU A 50 6.64 -4.39 -16.97
N GLY A 51 5.36 -4.69 -16.69
CA GLY A 51 4.87 -6.07 -16.60
C GLY A 51 4.93 -6.67 -15.20
N HIS A 52 5.22 -5.87 -14.18
CA HIS A 52 5.22 -6.30 -12.78
C HIS A 52 3.87 -6.04 -12.12
N SER A 53 3.24 -7.10 -11.63
CA SER A 53 2.00 -6.99 -10.88
C SER A 53 2.21 -6.36 -9.50
N VAL A 54 1.19 -5.68 -9.01
CA VAL A 54 1.20 -5.03 -7.69
C VAL A 54 -0.01 -5.48 -6.91
N ARG A 55 0.19 -5.94 -5.67
CA ARG A 55 -0.84 -6.30 -4.72
C ARG A 55 -0.67 -5.52 -3.43
N LEU A 56 -1.68 -4.75 -3.08
CA LEU A 56 -1.75 -3.97 -1.85
C LEU A 56 -2.91 -4.46 -1.01
N SER A 57 -2.68 -4.77 0.26
CA SER A 57 -3.72 -5.15 1.20
C SER A 57 -3.54 -4.50 2.56
N GLY A 58 -4.61 -4.45 3.32
CA GLY A 58 -4.67 -3.88 4.66
C GLY A 58 -6.08 -3.41 4.98
N GLN A 59 -6.25 -2.72 6.08
CA GLN A 59 -7.51 -2.07 6.43
C GLN A 59 -7.60 -0.73 5.69
N ASP A 60 -8.73 -0.46 5.03
CA ASP A 60 -8.95 0.77 4.26
C ASP A 60 -7.92 1.06 3.15
N SER A 61 -7.18 0.08 2.66
CA SER A 61 -6.08 0.30 1.68
C SER A 61 -6.56 0.89 0.35
N GLY A 62 -7.81 0.65 -0.03
CA GLY A 62 -8.39 1.21 -1.25
C GLY A 62 -8.51 2.74 -1.22
N ARG A 63 -8.87 3.31 -0.08
CA ARG A 63 -8.94 4.75 0.16
C ARG A 63 -7.64 5.29 0.75
N GLY A 64 -6.99 4.49 1.57
CA GLY A 64 -5.98 4.87 2.54
C GLY A 64 -6.61 5.31 3.86
N THR A 65 -5.98 4.96 4.99
CA THR A 65 -6.46 5.32 6.35
C THR A 65 -6.70 6.81 6.47
N PHE A 66 -5.82 7.62 5.88
CA PHE A 66 -5.86 9.10 5.95
C PHE A 66 -6.56 9.74 4.74
N SER A 67 -7.33 8.96 3.98
CA SER A 67 -7.99 9.42 2.74
C SER A 67 -7.01 10.02 1.72
N GLN A 68 -5.81 9.51 1.67
CA GLN A 68 -4.73 10.01 0.79
C GLN A 68 -4.67 9.28 -0.54
N ARG A 69 -4.89 7.94 -0.55
CA ARG A 69 -4.61 7.08 -1.73
C ARG A 69 -5.67 7.16 -2.81
N HIS A 70 -6.91 6.92 -2.46
CA HIS A 70 -8.04 6.82 -3.40
C HIS A 70 -7.71 5.99 -4.65
N ALA A 71 -7.17 4.78 -4.44
CA ALA A 71 -6.91 3.83 -5.52
C ALA A 71 -8.21 3.23 -6.10
N VAL A 72 -9.28 3.22 -5.32
CA VAL A 72 -10.61 2.76 -5.71
C VAL A 72 -11.58 3.92 -5.70
N TRP A 73 -12.24 4.15 -6.83
CA TRP A 73 -13.31 5.14 -6.95
C TRP A 73 -14.66 4.43 -6.96
N HIS A 74 -15.64 5.01 -6.32
CA HIS A 74 -16.99 4.47 -6.26
C HIS A 74 -17.94 5.40 -7.02
N ASP A 75 -18.64 4.83 -8.00
CA ASP A 75 -19.76 5.55 -8.64
C ASP A 75 -20.85 5.83 -7.60
N GLN A 76 -21.21 7.08 -7.44
CA GLN A 76 -22.16 7.53 -6.43
C GLN A 76 -23.61 7.11 -6.74
N LYS A 77 -23.88 6.68 -7.97
CA LYS A 77 -25.22 6.25 -8.41
C LYS A 77 -25.41 4.75 -8.30
N SER A 78 -24.43 3.98 -8.79
CA SER A 78 -24.52 2.53 -8.91
C SER A 78 -23.70 1.77 -7.85
N GLY A 79 -22.74 2.44 -7.18
CA GLY A 79 -21.77 1.80 -6.27
C GLY A 79 -20.69 1.00 -7.00
N VAL A 80 -20.65 1.00 -8.32
CA VAL A 80 -19.63 0.29 -9.09
C VAL A 80 -18.25 0.86 -8.78
N LYS A 81 -17.29 -0.05 -8.63
CA LYS A 81 -15.90 0.30 -8.37
C LYS A 81 -15.14 0.53 -9.67
N TYR A 82 -14.38 1.61 -9.73
CA TYR A 82 -13.41 1.90 -10.77
C TYR A 82 -12.03 2.02 -10.17
N ILE A 83 -11.06 1.34 -10.75
CA ILE A 83 -9.66 1.31 -10.25
C ILE A 83 -8.77 1.78 -11.40
N PRO A 84 -8.30 3.04 -11.40
CA PRO A 84 -7.53 3.62 -12.51
C PRO A 84 -6.29 2.81 -12.87
N LEU A 85 -5.54 2.33 -11.87
CA LEU A 85 -4.29 1.59 -12.08
C LEU A 85 -4.46 0.28 -12.86
N THR A 86 -5.65 -0.32 -12.88
CA THR A 86 -5.92 -1.51 -13.71
C THR A 86 -5.90 -1.22 -15.21
N ARG A 87 -5.85 0.05 -15.60
CA ARG A 87 -5.82 0.50 -17.00
C ARG A 87 -4.43 0.93 -17.48
N VAL A 88 -3.41 0.84 -16.62
CA VAL A 88 -2.09 1.40 -16.92
C VAL A 88 -1.24 0.49 -17.81
N GLY A 89 -1.32 -0.82 -17.64
CA GLY A 89 -0.43 -1.76 -18.33
C GLY A 89 -1.01 -3.17 -18.39
N PRO A 90 -0.22 -4.13 -18.89
CA PRO A 90 -0.63 -5.52 -19.02
C PRO A 90 -0.65 -6.27 -17.68
N ALA A 91 0.10 -5.78 -16.68
CA ALA A 91 0.20 -6.41 -15.37
C ALA A 91 -1.00 -6.09 -14.48
N ARG A 92 -1.24 -6.94 -13.49
CA ARG A 92 -2.39 -6.85 -12.60
C ARG A 92 -2.12 -5.89 -11.44
N PHE A 93 -3.03 -4.95 -11.22
CA PHE A 93 -3.12 -4.18 -9.99
C PHE A 93 -4.25 -4.73 -9.13
N GLU A 94 -3.95 -5.06 -7.89
CA GLU A 94 -4.90 -5.58 -6.93
C GLU A 94 -4.81 -4.78 -5.64
N VAL A 95 -5.94 -4.26 -5.17
CA VAL A 95 -6.05 -3.61 -3.87
C VAL A 95 -7.19 -4.22 -3.09
N ARG A 96 -6.93 -4.58 -1.83
CA ARG A 96 -7.87 -5.31 -0.97
C ARG A 96 -8.00 -4.64 0.40
N ASP A 97 -9.22 -4.25 0.72
CA ASP A 97 -9.59 -3.90 2.09
C ASP A 97 -9.86 -5.23 2.82
N SER A 98 -8.95 -5.63 3.70
CA SER A 98 -9.00 -6.92 4.38
C SER A 98 -9.74 -6.80 5.72
N PRO A 99 -10.70 -7.68 6.03
CA PRO A 99 -11.33 -7.76 7.34
C PRO A 99 -10.54 -8.59 8.35
N LEU A 100 -9.39 -9.14 7.95
CA LEU A 100 -8.55 -9.95 8.83
C LEU A 100 -7.79 -9.07 9.83
N SER A 101 -7.44 -9.67 10.98
CA SER A 101 -6.49 -9.05 11.90
C SER A 101 -5.11 -8.92 11.24
N GLU A 102 -4.26 -8.10 11.83
CA GLU A 102 -2.87 -7.89 11.38
C GLU A 102 -2.12 -9.21 11.25
N PHE A 103 -2.29 -10.12 12.22
CA PHE A 103 -1.73 -11.47 12.17
C PHE A 103 -2.17 -12.24 10.92
N GLY A 104 -3.47 -12.23 10.65
CA GLY A 104 -4.05 -12.98 9.53
C GLY A 104 -3.64 -12.41 8.18
N VAL A 105 -3.77 -11.10 7.99
CA VAL A 105 -3.47 -10.46 6.71
C VAL A 105 -1.97 -10.47 6.42
N LEU A 106 -1.12 -10.14 7.39
CA LEU A 106 0.33 -10.15 7.17
C LEU A 106 0.86 -11.56 6.89
N GLY A 107 0.37 -12.56 7.62
CA GLY A 107 0.71 -13.96 7.35
C GLY A 107 0.30 -14.43 5.96
N PHE A 108 -0.88 -14.02 5.50
CA PHE A 108 -1.35 -14.30 4.15
C PHE A 108 -0.46 -13.62 3.09
N GLU A 109 -0.18 -12.33 3.24
CA GLU A 109 0.62 -11.59 2.25
C GLU A 109 2.07 -12.05 2.23
N TYR A 110 2.64 -12.47 3.37
CA TYR A 110 3.93 -13.14 3.39
C TYR A 110 3.92 -14.41 2.54
N GLY A 111 2.93 -15.30 2.75
CA GLY A 111 2.78 -16.51 1.94
C GLY A 111 2.58 -16.21 0.45
N TYR A 112 1.80 -15.18 0.13
CA TYR A 112 1.59 -14.73 -1.25
C TYR A 112 2.90 -14.29 -1.90
N SER A 113 3.72 -13.50 -1.21
CA SER A 113 5.01 -13.03 -1.71
C SER A 113 6.00 -14.16 -2.02
N LEU A 114 5.94 -15.26 -1.27
CA LEU A 114 6.74 -16.46 -1.53
C LEU A 114 6.22 -17.28 -2.72
N ALA A 115 4.90 -17.30 -2.91
CA ALA A 115 4.27 -18.04 -4.01
C ALA A 115 4.40 -17.32 -5.35
N ASP A 116 4.38 -15.99 -5.35
CA ASP A 116 4.55 -15.15 -6.54
C ASP A 116 5.62 -14.07 -6.31
N PRO A 117 6.90 -14.41 -6.41
CA PRO A 117 8.01 -13.49 -6.14
C PRO A 117 8.17 -12.39 -7.21
N LYS A 118 7.41 -12.44 -8.30
CA LYS A 118 7.43 -11.41 -9.36
C LYS A 118 6.39 -10.32 -9.14
N THR A 119 5.47 -10.51 -8.22
CA THR A 119 4.49 -9.50 -7.81
C THR A 119 5.06 -8.68 -6.66
N LEU A 120 5.00 -7.35 -6.75
CA LEU A 120 5.21 -6.48 -5.60
C LEU A 120 4.02 -6.64 -4.65
N VAL A 121 4.28 -7.23 -3.50
CA VAL A 121 3.27 -7.46 -2.45
C VAL A 121 3.49 -6.47 -1.32
N LEU A 122 2.43 -5.71 -0.97
CA LEU A 122 2.47 -4.73 0.10
C LEU A 122 1.35 -5.01 1.10
N TRP A 123 1.68 -4.95 2.37
CA TRP A 123 0.71 -4.88 3.44
C TRP A 123 0.81 -3.50 4.13
N GLU A 124 -0.32 -2.82 4.26
CA GLU A 124 -0.41 -1.54 4.97
C GLU A 124 -1.14 -1.74 6.31
N ALA A 125 -0.46 -1.44 7.40
CA ALA A 125 -1.10 -1.36 8.70
C ALA A 125 -2.03 -0.14 8.76
N GLN A 126 -3.12 -0.21 9.52
CA GLN A 126 -3.99 0.94 9.76
C GLN A 126 -3.22 2.09 10.42
N PHE A 127 -2.43 1.75 11.43
CA PHE A 127 -1.34 2.54 12.00
C PHE A 127 -0.16 1.60 12.25
N GLY A 128 1.06 2.09 12.13
CA GLY A 128 2.25 1.27 12.32
C GLY A 128 2.33 0.60 13.71
N ASP A 129 1.79 1.25 14.73
CA ASP A 129 1.66 0.70 16.08
C ASP A 129 0.92 -0.65 16.10
N PHE A 130 -0.09 -0.83 15.27
CA PHE A 130 -0.89 -2.05 15.25
C PHE A 130 -0.19 -3.26 14.63
N ALA A 131 0.98 -3.07 14.02
CA ALA A 131 1.81 -4.18 13.58
C ALA A 131 2.22 -5.12 14.72
N ASN A 132 2.13 -4.66 15.98
CA ASN A 132 2.35 -5.51 17.16
C ASN A 132 1.37 -6.70 17.23
N GLY A 133 0.17 -6.57 16.68
CA GLY A 133 -0.79 -7.68 16.55
C GLY A 133 -0.32 -8.80 15.61
N ALA A 134 0.70 -8.55 14.80
CA ALA A 134 1.34 -9.51 13.90
C ALA A 134 2.82 -9.76 14.25
N GLN A 135 3.28 -9.40 15.43
CA GLN A 135 4.69 -9.46 15.79
C GLN A 135 5.29 -10.86 15.60
N VAL A 136 4.54 -11.91 15.91
CA VAL A 136 5.00 -13.29 15.71
C VAL A 136 5.24 -13.61 14.23
N ILE A 137 4.44 -13.07 13.31
CA ILE A 137 4.67 -13.21 11.86
C ILE A 137 5.94 -12.47 11.46
N ILE A 138 6.16 -11.29 12.01
CA ILE A 138 7.35 -10.48 11.73
C ILE A 138 8.61 -11.24 12.21
N ASP A 139 8.63 -11.67 13.46
CA ASP A 139 9.79 -12.30 14.09
C ASP A 139 10.11 -13.68 13.51
N GLN A 140 9.07 -14.52 13.37
CA GLN A 140 9.27 -15.94 13.09
C GLN A 140 9.23 -16.31 11.61
N PHE A 141 8.65 -15.44 10.76
CA PHE A 141 8.49 -15.70 9.34
C PHE A 141 9.24 -14.66 8.49
N ILE A 142 8.95 -13.38 8.66
CA ILE A 142 9.54 -12.34 7.81
C ILE A 142 11.03 -12.18 8.11
N ALA A 143 11.38 -11.91 9.36
CA ALA A 143 12.78 -11.68 9.76
C ALA A 143 13.63 -12.96 9.73
N ALA A 144 13.05 -14.12 10.05
CA ALA A 144 13.78 -15.37 10.19
C ALA A 144 13.63 -16.33 8.98
N GLY A 145 12.77 -16.03 8.02
CA GLY A 145 12.43 -16.96 6.93
C GLY A 145 13.61 -17.35 6.06
N GLU A 146 14.49 -16.43 5.77
CA GLU A 146 15.70 -16.72 4.98
C GLU A 146 16.64 -17.65 5.73
N ALA A 147 16.90 -17.40 7.01
CA ALA A 147 17.77 -18.27 7.83
C ALA A 147 17.17 -19.65 8.07
N LYS A 148 15.85 -19.75 8.28
CA LYS A 148 15.17 -21.01 8.55
C LYS A 148 14.96 -21.88 7.31
N TRP A 149 14.59 -21.25 6.19
CA TRP A 149 14.05 -21.98 5.03
C TRP A 149 14.72 -21.60 3.71
N LEU A 150 15.73 -20.75 3.72
CA LEU A 150 16.38 -20.21 2.53
C LEU A 150 15.35 -19.54 1.59
N ARG A 151 14.37 -18.85 2.17
CA ARG A 151 13.29 -18.18 1.46
C ARG A 151 13.36 -16.67 1.69
N ALA A 152 13.81 -15.95 0.67
CA ALA A 152 13.71 -14.50 0.64
C ALA A 152 12.29 -14.08 0.24
N SER A 153 11.76 -13.07 0.91
CA SER A 153 10.45 -12.47 0.62
C SER A 153 10.65 -11.03 0.13
N GLY A 154 9.96 -10.67 -0.94
CA GLY A 154 9.88 -9.29 -1.42
C GLY A 154 8.71 -8.50 -0.81
N LEU A 155 8.13 -8.99 0.30
CA LEU A 155 7.03 -8.30 0.98
C LEU A 155 7.46 -6.92 1.49
N VAL A 156 6.63 -5.92 1.23
CA VAL A 156 6.79 -4.57 1.77
C VAL A 156 5.73 -4.33 2.85
N MET A 157 6.15 -3.84 4.00
CA MET A 157 5.26 -3.38 5.05
C MET A 157 5.21 -1.85 5.06
N LEU A 158 4.04 -1.28 4.88
CA LEU A 158 3.78 0.14 5.00
C LEU A 158 3.21 0.41 6.39
N LEU A 159 3.99 1.11 7.21
CA LEU A 159 3.69 1.33 8.61
C LEU A 159 3.54 2.83 8.88
N PRO A 160 2.33 3.40 8.82
CA PRO A 160 2.11 4.81 9.11
C PRO A 160 2.71 5.20 10.46
N HIS A 161 3.56 6.23 10.45
CA HIS A 161 4.30 6.69 11.61
C HIS A 161 4.25 8.22 11.70
N GLY A 162 3.98 8.73 12.89
CA GLY A 162 3.91 10.16 13.17
C GLY A 162 3.25 10.44 14.51
N TYR A 163 3.56 11.58 15.12
CA TYR A 163 3.06 11.94 16.44
C TYR A 163 1.70 12.69 16.43
N GLU A 164 1.03 12.72 15.30
CA GLU A 164 -0.28 13.37 15.13
C GLU A 164 -1.47 12.38 15.23
N GLY A 165 -1.22 11.17 15.73
CA GLY A 165 -2.23 10.15 15.94
C GLY A 165 -3.21 10.53 17.07
N GLN A 166 -4.40 9.95 17.05
CA GLN A 166 -5.49 10.26 17.99
C GLN A 166 -5.36 9.57 19.35
N GLY A 167 -4.38 8.72 19.55
CA GLY A 167 -4.15 7.97 20.77
C GLY A 167 -2.69 7.56 20.93
N PRO A 168 -2.31 7.05 22.10
CA PRO A 168 -0.93 6.63 22.38
C PRO A 168 -0.46 5.48 21.47
N GLU A 169 -1.37 4.63 21.00
CA GLU A 169 -1.12 3.53 20.08
C GLU A 169 -1.32 3.88 18.60
N HIS A 170 -1.40 5.17 18.25
CA HIS A 170 -1.63 5.66 16.89
C HIS A 170 -0.48 6.52 16.37
N SER A 171 0.68 6.46 16.98
CA SER A 171 1.78 7.38 16.69
C SER A 171 3.01 6.68 16.15
N SER A 172 3.52 5.65 16.82
CA SER A 172 4.81 5.07 16.52
C SER A 172 4.71 3.71 15.83
N ALA A 173 5.38 3.58 14.68
CA ALA A 173 5.60 2.28 14.05
C ALA A 173 6.68 1.44 14.76
N ARG A 174 7.28 1.96 15.84
CA ARG A 174 8.32 1.26 16.61
C ARG A 174 9.52 0.87 15.74
N LEU A 175 10.11 1.85 15.08
CA LEU A 175 11.26 1.65 14.18
C LEU A 175 12.39 0.81 14.84
N GLU A 176 12.64 1.02 16.13
CA GLU A 176 13.63 0.31 16.93
C GLU A 176 13.41 -1.21 16.96
N ARG A 177 12.16 -1.68 16.89
CA ARG A 177 11.85 -3.12 16.82
C ARG A 177 12.33 -3.74 15.51
N TYR A 178 12.08 -3.06 14.39
CA TYR A 178 12.51 -3.53 13.08
C TYR A 178 14.02 -3.43 12.92
N LEU A 179 14.62 -2.34 13.37
CA LEU A 179 16.08 -2.16 13.34
C LEU A 179 16.78 -3.25 14.15
N SER A 180 16.22 -3.67 15.31
CA SER A 180 16.79 -4.75 16.12
C SER A 180 16.68 -6.13 15.46
N LEU A 181 15.76 -6.31 14.50
CA LEU A 181 15.60 -7.55 13.75
C LEU A 181 16.48 -7.62 12.49
N CYS A 182 17.05 -6.49 12.06
CA CYS A 182 17.94 -6.46 10.90
C CYS A 182 19.23 -7.25 11.18
N ALA A 183 19.50 -8.22 10.30
CA ALA A 183 20.71 -9.02 10.33
C ALA A 183 21.10 -9.35 8.89
N GLU A 184 22.32 -9.02 8.49
CA GLU A 184 22.81 -9.19 7.12
C GLU A 184 21.88 -8.47 6.12
N HIS A 185 21.10 -9.22 5.33
CA HIS A 185 20.23 -8.70 4.28
C HIS A 185 18.75 -9.10 4.44
N ASN A 186 18.38 -9.65 5.60
CA ASN A 186 17.02 -10.18 5.83
C ASN A 186 15.91 -9.13 5.82
N MET A 187 16.23 -7.89 6.15
CA MET A 187 15.26 -6.81 6.25
C MET A 187 15.92 -5.46 6.00
N GLN A 188 15.18 -4.56 5.35
CA GLN A 188 15.57 -3.16 5.18
C GLN A 188 14.50 -2.27 5.80
N VAL A 189 14.91 -1.27 6.54
CA VAL A 189 14.02 -0.29 7.17
C VAL A 189 14.32 1.09 6.59
N ALA A 190 13.30 1.74 6.09
CA ALA A 190 13.38 3.11 5.57
C ALA A 190 12.33 3.99 6.25
N TYR A 191 12.71 5.18 6.62
CA TYR A 191 11.83 6.24 7.09
C TYR A 191 11.90 7.40 6.10
N CYS A 192 10.74 7.75 5.54
CA CYS A 192 10.62 8.77 4.50
C CYS A 192 10.03 10.06 5.05
#